data_b124249a20e2d429955b8fadd964beed
#
_entry.id   b124249a20e2d429955b8fadd964beed
#
_cell.length_a   1.000
_cell.length_b   1.000
_cell.length_c   1.000
_cell.angle_alpha   90.00
_cell.angle_beta   90.00
_cell.angle_gamma   90.00
#
_symmetry.space_group_name_H-M   'P 1'
#
loop_
_entity.id
_entity.type
_entity.pdbx_description
1 polymer ?
#
loop_
_entity_poly.entity_id
_entity_poly.type
_entity_poly.pdbx_seq_one_letter_code
_entity_poly.pdbx_strand_id
1 'polypeptide(L)'
;MPETPSTPKTTYTVIFDANGGNGTIASISVEEGSEFTLPENTFTKTGYSFAGWATYADGNVSYSDKAKITVTGNTTLYAKWTAITYTITYEPNGGTNADGNPAGYTSGTETITLLAPSRQYFDFGGWYTDSEFSDSSKKNEITKGSTGNIMLYAKWTVAAENAVNAINSLPTGEHKIAVTGQMTKEKLNGVIAAIKGNSNGAKVYLDLGGTAIDFYDWQRCKFADCENLIGIVIPAIESPDKNNPIILIPDLMFEGCKNLKTVIILNSSGEYKIITFKDCTSLEYVEIPTSIVCIHGDAFDGCTALETITYKGTVEKWKQVKTDFKDSKYKLMSLNVQCENGTASGFDLIKE
;
A
#
# COMPACT_ATOMS: atom_id res chain seq x y z
N MET A 1 13.74 -82.49 -20.17
CA MET A 1 14.45 -82.39 -18.88
C MET A 1 13.47 -81.63 -17.99
N PRO A 2 13.20 -82.13 -16.75
CA PRO A 2 12.33 -81.41 -15.86
C PRO A 2 13.04 -80.12 -15.42
N GLU A 3 12.34 -78.96 -15.51
CA GLU A 3 12.82 -77.68 -14.97
C GLU A 3 13.04 -77.83 -13.46
N THR A 4 14.25 -77.51 -13.00
CA THR A 4 14.55 -77.46 -11.56
C THR A 4 13.69 -76.35 -10.93
N PRO A 5 12.98 -76.61 -9.84
CA PRO A 5 12.21 -75.59 -9.16
C PRO A 5 13.16 -74.45 -8.74
N SER A 6 12.88 -73.21 -9.25
CA SER A 6 13.62 -72.04 -8.80
C SER A 6 13.36 -71.84 -7.30
N THR A 7 14.40 -71.77 -6.51
CA THR A 7 14.31 -71.41 -5.08
C THR A 7 13.61 -70.03 -4.97
N PRO A 8 12.60 -69.89 -4.08
CA PRO A 8 11.94 -68.61 -3.86
C PRO A 8 12.99 -67.59 -3.45
N LYS A 9 13.09 -66.51 -4.22
CA LYS A 9 13.98 -65.40 -3.85
C LYS A 9 13.41 -64.64 -2.66
N THR A 10 14.25 -64.35 -1.68
CA THR A 10 13.89 -63.48 -0.55
C THR A 10 13.54 -62.08 -1.08
N THR A 11 12.45 -61.47 -0.60
CA THR A 11 12.05 -60.11 -0.92
C THR A 11 12.03 -59.26 0.34
N TYR A 12 12.44 -58.00 0.21
CA TYR A 12 12.43 -57.00 1.27
C TYR A 12 11.48 -55.86 0.91
N THR A 13 10.86 -55.28 1.93
CA THR A 13 9.95 -54.13 1.77
C THR A 13 10.71 -52.84 2.05
N VAL A 14 10.61 -51.87 1.12
CA VAL A 14 11.07 -50.51 1.29
C VAL A 14 9.84 -49.65 1.57
N ILE A 15 9.83 -48.96 2.72
CA ILE A 15 8.78 -48.06 3.18
C ILE A 15 9.31 -46.62 3.07
N PHE A 16 8.46 -45.69 2.71
CA PHE A 16 8.78 -44.25 2.60
C PHE A 16 8.02 -43.51 3.67
N ASP A 17 8.75 -42.78 4.51
CA ASP A 17 8.20 -41.95 5.59
C ASP A 17 8.42 -40.48 5.24
N ALA A 18 7.34 -39.68 5.26
CA ALA A 18 7.39 -38.25 4.96
C ALA A 18 8.17 -37.44 5.99
N ASN A 19 8.48 -38.00 7.16
CA ASN A 19 9.28 -37.40 8.24
C ASN A 19 8.83 -35.95 8.58
N GLY A 20 7.53 -35.82 8.89
CA GLY A 20 6.88 -34.54 9.19
C GLY A 20 6.50 -33.72 7.95
N GLY A 21 6.58 -34.31 6.76
CA GLY A 21 5.94 -33.79 5.54
C GLY A 21 4.54 -34.37 5.34
N ASN A 22 3.92 -34.06 4.20
CA ASN A 22 2.58 -34.48 3.77
C ASN A 22 2.68 -35.36 2.51
N GLY A 23 1.67 -36.17 2.28
CA GLY A 23 1.58 -37.06 1.11
C GLY A 23 1.83 -38.52 1.44
N THR A 24 1.80 -39.37 0.43
CA THR A 24 2.06 -40.82 0.56
C THR A 24 2.86 -41.33 -0.63
N ILE A 25 3.80 -42.24 -0.38
CA ILE A 25 4.49 -43.02 -1.41
C ILE A 25 4.26 -44.49 -1.06
N ALA A 26 3.81 -45.27 -2.04
CA ALA A 26 3.57 -46.71 -1.82
C ALA A 26 4.87 -47.43 -1.50
N SER A 27 4.83 -48.40 -0.58
CA SER A 27 5.95 -49.30 -0.31
C SER A 27 6.26 -50.14 -1.54
N ILE A 28 7.52 -50.53 -1.69
CA ILE A 28 8.04 -51.32 -2.81
C ILE A 28 8.59 -52.62 -2.27
N SER A 29 8.28 -53.76 -2.92
CA SER A 29 8.89 -55.04 -2.65
C SER A 29 10.04 -55.28 -3.63
N VAL A 30 11.24 -55.58 -3.12
CA VAL A 30 12.48 -55.69 -3.90
C VAL A 30 13.14 -57.05 -3.59
N GLU A 31 13.60 -57.78 -4.61
CA GLU A 31 14.37 -59.03 -4.41
C GLU A 31 15.74 -58.73 -3.76
N GLU A 32 16.15 -59.58 -2.85
CA GLU A 32 17.45 -59.49 -2.17
C GLU A 32 18.60 -59.33 -3.17
N GLY A 33 19.45 -58.32 -2.95
CA GLY A 33 20.62 -58.05 -3.74
C GLY A 33 20.31 -57.39 -5.13
N SER A 34 19.05 -57.19 -5.47
CA SER A 34 18.69 -56.50 -6.73
C SER A 34 18.85 -55.00 -6.57
N GLU A 35 19.39 -54.36 -7.62
CA GLU A 35 19.38 -52.90 -7.74
C GLU A 35 18.00 -52.43 -8.20
N PHE A 36 17.44 -51.37 -7.56
CA PHE A 36 16.23 -50.71 -8.01
C PHE A 36 16.36 -49.20 -7.88
N THR A 37 15.56 -48.48 -8.65
CA THR A 37 15.54 -47.04 -8.61
C THR A 37 14.46 -46.55 -7.63
N LEU A 38 14.84 -45.67 -6.69
CA LEU A 38 13.88 -45.03 -5.79
C LEU A 38 12.85 -44.22 -6.61
N PRO A 39 11.57 -44.26 -6.20
CA PRO A 39 10.54 -43.43 -6.80
C PRO A 39 10.87 -41.93 -6.64
N GLU A 40 10.34 -41.11 -7.52
CA GLU A 40 10.36 -39.64 -7.35
C GLU A 40 9.68 -39.28 -6.04
N ASN A 41 10.29 -38.37 -5.29
CA ASN A 41 9.66 -37.85 -4.08
C ASN A 41 8.40 -37.06 -4.42
N THR A 42 7.25 -37.43 -3.88
CA THR A 42 5.98 -36.71 -3.95
C THR A 42 5.55 -36.12 -2.61
N PHE A 43 6.33 -36.33 -1.55
CA PHE A 43 6.07 -35.66 -0.28
C PHE A 43 6.36 -34.19 -0.37
N THR A 44 5.60 -33.41 0.39
CA THR A 44 5.75 -31.94 0.50
C THR A 44 5.86 -31.53 1.96
N LYS A 45 6.59 -30.47 2.23
CA LYS A 45 6.66 -29.85 3.56
C LYS A 45 6.72 -28.33 3.39
N THR A 46 5.69 -27.65 3.91
CA THR A 46 5.57 -26.19 3.76
C THR A 46 6.80 -25.46 4.31
N GLY A 47 7.43 -24.63 3.49
CA GLY A 47 8.65 -23.90 3.85
C GLY A 47 9.95 -24.71 3.79
N TYR A 48 9.91 -25.93 3.22
CA TYR A 48 11.08 -26.79 3.07
C TYR A 48 11.18 -27.36 1.67
N SER A 49 12.39 -27.62 1.23
CA SER A 49 12.71 -28.40 0.03
C SER A 49 13.14 -29.81 0.44
N PHE A 50 12.82 -30.79 -0.40
CA PHE A 50 13.29 -32.16 -0.21
C PHE A 50 14.80 -32.22 -0.48
N ALA A 51 15.55 -32.78 0.47
CA ALA A 51 17.01 -32.89 0.39
C ALA A 51 17.50 -34.28 -0.01
N GLY A 52 16.65 -35.31 0.17
CA GLY A 52 17.00 -36.69 -0.09
C GLY A 52 16.41 -37.64 0.97
N TRP A 53 16.83 -38.89 0.92
CA TRP A 53 16.38 -39.95 1.79
C TRP A 53 17.44 -40.33 2.85
N ALA A 54 17.03 -40.53 4.08
CA ALA A 54 17.86 -41.05 5.17
C ALA A 54 17.35 -42.41 5.62
N THR A 55 18.23 -43.25 6.21
CA THR A 55 17.89 -44.55 6.80
C THR A 55 17.37 -44.43 8.24
N TYR A 56 17.45 -43.23 8.85
CA TYR A 56 16.92 -42.91 10.18
C TYR A 56 16.25 -41.57 10.13
N ALA A 57 15.21 -41.36 10.93
CA ALA A 57 14.40 -40.10 10.91
C ALA A 57 15.25 -38.85 11.15
N ASP A 58 16.25 -38.91 12.01
CA ASP A 58 17.19 -37.83 12.35
C ASP A 58 18.56 -37.95 11.64
N GLY A 59 18.76 -39.02 10.83
CA GLY A 59 20.01 -39.30 10.12
C GLY A 59 20.31 -38.26 9.01
N ASN A 60 21.56 -38.33 8.54
CA ASN A 60 21.98 -37.57 7.34
C ASN A 60 21.40 -38.20 6.07
N VAL A 61 21.36 -37.40 4.99
CA VAL A 61 20.98 -37.89 3.66
C VAL A 61 21.89 -39.04 3.25
N SER A 62 21.31 -40.20 2.98
CA SER A 62 21.99 -41.40 2.50
C SER A 62 21.82 -41.55 0.99
N TYR A 63 20.68 -41.14 0.43
CA TYR A 63 20.36 -41.29 -0.97
C TYR A 63 19.70 -40.02 -1.53
N SER A 64 20.07 -39.68 -2.75
CA SER A 64 19.38 -38.64 -3.51
C SER A 64 18.01 -39.12 -4.00
N ASP A 65 17.19 -38.20 -4.46
CA ASP A 65 15.95 -38.55 -5.17
C ASP A 65 16.27 -39.44 -6.41
N LYS A 66 15.42 -40.43 -6.66
CA LYS A 66 15.59 -41.37 -7.79
C LYS A 66 16.92 -42.11 -7.80
N ALA A 67 17.61 -42.20 -6.67
CA ALA A 67 18.87 -42.95 -6.59
C ALA A 67 18.65 -44.44 -6.86
N LYS A 68 19.64 -45.08 -7.45
CA LYS A 68 19.69 -46.54 -7.52
C LYS A 68 20.31 -47.08 -6.25
N ILE A 69 19.60 -48.01 -5.61
CA ILE A 69 20.04 -48.64 -4.34
C ILE A 69 19.85 -50.16 -4.36
N THR A 70 20.56 -50.82 -3.49
CA THR A 70 20.39 -52.26 -3.19
C THR A 70 20.02 -52.38 -1.74
N VAL A 71 19.04 -53.22 -1.40
CA VAL A 71 18.65 -53.49 -0.01
C VAL A 71 19.00 -54.90 0.39
N THR A 72 19.42 -55.08 1.68
CA THR A 72 19.77 -56.34 2.29
C THR A 72 18.82 -56.74 3.44
N GLY A 73 17.72 -55.94 3.58
CA GLY A 73 16.69 -56.16 4.61
C GLY A 73 15.54 -55.14 4.43
N ASN A 74 14.46 -55.35 5.18
CA ASN A 74 13.36 -54.37 5.25
C ASN A 74 13.92 -53.05 5.69
N THR A 75 13.59 -52.00 4.95
CA THR A 75 14.18 -50.67 5.11
C THR A 75 13.08 -49.60 5.13
N THR A 76 13.16 -48.66 6.06
CA THR A 76 12.36 -47.41 6.02
C THR A 76 13.28 -46.27 5.59
N LEU A 77 12.86 -45.53 4.55
CA LEU A 77 13.53 -44.33 4.09
C LEU A 77 12.73 -43.12 4.52
N TYR A 78 13.41 -42.23 5.25
CA TYR A 78 12.83 -41.01 5.82
C TYR A 78 13.19 -39.84 4.95
N ALA A 79 12.18 -39.07 4.56
CA ALA A 79 12.41 -37.81 3.84
C ALA A 79 13.23 -36.85 4.70
N LYS A 80 14.26 -36.27 4.10
CA LYS A 80 15.05 -35.19 4.71
C LYS A 80 14.67 -33.85 4.06
N TRP A 81 14.57 -32.84 4.91
CA TRP A 81 14.08 -31.54 4.55
C TRP A 81 15.11 -30.45 4.83
N THR A 82 15.31 -29.56 3.87
CA THR A 82 16.10 -28.34 4.04
C THR A 82 15.17 -27.15 4.11
N ALA A 83 15.27 -26.34 5.15
CA ALA A 83 14.47 -25.13 5.26
C ALA A 83 14.79 -24.15 4.12
N ILE A 84 13.73 -23.61 3.50
CA ILE A 84 13.86 -22.57 2.49
C ILE A 84 14.07 -21.25 3.22
N THR A 85 15.10 -20.51 2.84
CA THR A 85 15.32 -19.14 3.32
C THR A 85 14.58 -18.16 2.43
N TYR A 86 13.74 -17.33 3.02
CA TYR A 86 13.01 -16.24 2.38
C TYR A 86 13.65 -14.90 2.71
N THR A 87 13.63 -13.97 1.78
CA THR A 87 14.18 -12.63 1.96
C THR A 87 13.13 -11.67 2.53
N ILE A 88 13.58 -10.74 3.37
CA ILE A 88 12.82 -9.58 3.80
C ILE A 88 13.54 -8.35 3.22
N THR A 89 12.84 -7.63 2.36
CA THR A 89 13.33 -6.38 1.79
C THR A 89 12.60 -5.21 2.46
N TYR A 90 13.36 -4.23 2.93
CA TYR A 90 12.82 -3.04 3.57
C TYR A 90 13.01 -1.84 2.66
N GLU A 91 11.90 -1.16 2.35
CA GLU A 91 11.88 0.15 1.69
C GLU A 91 11.52 1.21 2.75
N PRO A 92 12.54 1.87 3.34
CA PRO A 92 12.32 2.81 4.43
C PRO A 92 11.77 4.17 3.99
N ASN A 93 11.51 4.39 2.69
CA ASN A 93 10.91 5.61 2.13
C ASN A 93 11.55 6.90 2.65
N GLY A 94 12.88 6.98 2.53
CA GLY A 94 13.69 8.13 2.98
C GLY A 94 14.06 8.13 4.46
N GLY A 95 13.74 7.06 5.18
CA GLY A 95 14.25 6.80 6.53
C GLY A 95 15.46 5.86 6.52
N THR A 96 15.92 5.49 7.71
CA THR A 96 16.97 4.49 7.95
C THR A 96 16.36 3.29 8.64
N ASN A 97 16.54 2.09 8.06
CA ASN A 97 16.06 0.86 8.69
C ASN A 97 16.73 0.62 10.04
N ALA A 98 16.03 -0.04 10.97
CA ALA A 98 16.61 -0.43 12.24
C ALA A 98 17.59 -1.60 12.04
N ASP A 99 18.77 -1.52 12.67
CA ASP A 99 19.83 -2.55 12.56
C ASP A 99 19.39 -3.94 13.05
N GLY A 100 18.39 -4.01 13.94
CA GLY A 100 17.84 -5.27 14.45
C GLY A 100 16.82 -5.96 13.52
N ASN A 101 16.41 -5.35 12.41
CA ASN A 101 15.51 -5.96 11.44
C ASN A 101 16.25 -6.99 10.59
N PRO A 102 15.86 -8.29 10.59
CA PRO A 102 16.56 -9.33 9.84
C PRO A 102 16.31 -9.24 8.34
N ALA A 103 17.31 -9.58 7.53
CA ALA A 103 17.20 -9.60 6.07
C ALA A 103 16.52 -10.87 5.52
N GLY A 104 16.25 -11.86 6.36
CA GLY A 104 15.64 -13.12 5.92
C GLY A 104 15.13 -13.97 7.07
N TYR A 105 14.36 -15.00 6.72
CA TYR A 105 13.75 -15.93 7.67
C TYR A 105 13.47 -17.29 7.00
N THR A 106 13.13 -18.29 7.82
CA THR A 106 12.61 -19.58 7.39
C THR A 106 11.25 -19.81 8.05
N SER A 107 10.50 -20.80 7.61
CA SER A 107 9.23 -21.18 8.27
C SER A 107 9.43 -21.66 9.73
N GLY A 108 10.64 -22.08 10.09
CA GLY A 108 11.01 -22.46 11.46
C GLY A 108 11.47 -21.30 12.34
N THR A 109 11.70 -20.11 11.77
CA THR A 109 12.11 -18.94 12.53
C THR A 109 10.99 -18.50 13.50
N GLU A 110 11.35 -18.18 14.74
CA GLU A 110 10.41 -17.64 15.71
C GLU A 110 9.80 -16.33 15.18
N THR A 111 8.62 -15.96 15.69
CA THR A 111 7.94 -14.74 15.28
C THR A 111 8.87 -13.53 15.40
N ILE A 112 9.06 -12.81 14.30
CA ILE A 112 9.90 -11.63 14.19
C ILE A 112 9.02 -10.40 14.41
N THR A 113 9.27 -9.65 15.47
CA THR A 113 8.69 -8.32 15.65
C THR A 113 9.47 -7.32 14.78
N LEU A 114 8.77 -6.59 13.92
CA LEU A 114 9.39 -5.61 13.03
C LEU A 114 9.68 -4.31 13.78
N LEU A 115 10.95 -3.93 13.82
CA LEU A 115 11.39 -2.70 14.47
C LEU A 115 11.11 -1.48 13.59
N ALA A 116 10.78 -0.36 14.23
CA ALA A 116 10.56 0.91 13.54
C ALA A 116 11.87 1.45 12.96
N PRO A 117 11.88 1.91 11.70
CA PRO A 117 12.96 2.69 11.14
C PRO A 117 12.97 4.09 11.75
N SER A 118 14.00 4.88 11.48
CA SER A 118 14.08 6.28 11.92
C SER A 118 14.09 7.24 10.74
N ARG A 119 13.43 8.40 10.88
CA ARG A 119 13.47 9.51 9.93
C ARG A 119 13.30 10.82 10.71
N GLN A 120 14.22 11.74 10.54
CA GLN A 120 14.19 13.01 11.26
C GLN A 120 12.92 13.81 10.93
N TYR A 121 12.23 14.33 11.95
CA TYR A 121 10.95 15.06 11.88
C TYR A 121 9.74 14.23 11.49
N PHE A 122 9.86 12.91 11.27
CA PHE A 122 8.77 12.05 10.86
C PHE A 122 8.47 11.00 11.94
N ASP A 123 7.20 10.67 12.07
CA ASP A 123 6.70 9.62 12.94
C ASP A 123 6.42 8.37 12.11
N PHE A 124 6.84 7.22 12.62
CA PHE A 124 6.64 5.95 11.92
C PHE A 124 5.19 5.48 12.05
N GLY A 125 4.47 5.37 10.94
CA GLY A 125 3.08 4.93 10.85
C GLY A 125 2.87 3.41 10.72
N GLY A 126 3.96 2.65 10.51
CA GLY A 126 3.94 1.20 10.36
C GLY A 126 4.65 0.70 9.11
N TRP A 127 4.92 -0.61 9.09
CA TRP A 127 5.34 -1.33 7.90
C TRP A 127 4.12 -1.84 7.13
N TYR A 128 4.19 -1.83 5.80
CA TYR A 128 3.13 -2.26 4.89
C TYR A 128 3.70 -3.13 3.78
N THR A 129 2.93 -4.12 3.28
CA THR A 129 3.35 -4.98 2.16
C THR A 129 2.99 -4.41 0.80
N ASP A 130 2.28 -3.29 0.73
CA ASP A 130 2.04 -2.52 -0.49
C ASP A 130 2.47 -1.05 -0.32
N SER A 131 2.81 -0.38 -1.44
CA SER A 131 3.25 1.02 -1.48
C SER A 131 2.12 2.02 -1.28
N GLU A 132 0.86 1.58 -1.36
CA GLU A 132 -0.34 2.41 -1.17
C GLU A 132 -0.77 2.48 0.28
N PHE A 133 -0.13 1.69 1.16
CA PHE A 133 -0.40 1.64 2.59
C PHE A 133 -1.84 1.27 2.95
N SER A 134 -2.41 0.30 2.24
CA SER A 134 -3.75 -0.22 2.55
C SER A 134 -3.78 -0.83 3.96
N ASP A 135 -4.87 -0.64 4.69
CA ASP A 135 -4.97 -1.11 6.08
C ASP A 135 -4.79 -2.62 6.21
N SER A 136 -5.23 -3.39 5.20
CA SER A 136 -5.08 -4.84 5.14
C SER A 136 -3.64 -5.31 4.95
N SER A 137 -2.75 -4.46 4.47
CA SER A 137 -1.33 -4.76 4.19
C SER A 137 -0.40 -4.43 5.35
N LYS A 138 -0.91 -3.80 6.42
CA LYS A 138 -0.11 -3.43 7.59
C LYS A 138 0.49 -4.66 8.27
N LYS A 139 1.79 -4.60 8.57
CA LYS A 139 2.56 -5.67 9.22
C LYS A 139 3.29 -5.14 10.44
N ASN A 140 3.07 -5.79 11.59
CA ASN A 140 3.81 -5.52 12.83
C ASN A 140 4.83 -6.62 13.11
N GLU A 141 4.60 -7.81 12.52
CA GLU A 141 5.41 -9.00 12.74
C GLU A 141 5.38 -9.95 11.54
N ILE A 142 6.34 -10.86 11.48
CA ILE A 142 6.34 -12.03 10.61
C ILE A 142 6.18 -13.25 11.53
N THR A 143 5.02 -13.87 11.51
CA THR A 143 4.68 -14.96 12.39
C THR A 143 5.45 -16.24 12.01
N LYS A 144 5.81 -17.07 13.01
CA LYS A 144 6.38 -18.39 12.80
C LYS A 144 5.49 -19.21 11.86
N GLY A 145 6.09 -19.91 10.92
CA GLY A 145 5.38 -20.65 9.88
C GLY A 145 5.14 -19.89 8.60
N SER A 146 5.39 -18.56 8.57
CA SER A 146 5.31 -17.75 7.34
C SER A 146 6.26 -18.27 6.26
N THR A 147 5.86 -18.08 5.00
CA THR A 147 6.64 -18.48 3.82
C THR A 147 6.56 -17.38 2.75
N GLY A 148 7.54 -17.37 1.83
CA GLY A 148 7.62 -16.42 0.73
C GLY A 148 8.50 -15.20 1.05
N ASN A 149 9.01 -14.55 0.01
CA ASN A 149 9.75 -13.30 0.15
C ASN A 149 8.77 -12.17 0.51
N ILE A 150 9.20 -11.24 1.34
CA ILE A 150 8.40 -10.14 1.84
C ILE A 150 9.09 -8.83 1.49
N MET A 151 8.34 -7.87 0.93
CA MET A 151 8.76 -6.49 0.78
C MET A 151 7.94 -5.62 1.74
N LEU A 152 8.61 -4.73 2.47
CA LEU A 152 8.00 -3.89 3.50
C LEU A 152 8.30 -2.42 3.20
N TYR A 153 7.25 -1.62 3.14
CA TYR A 153 7.31 -0.17 2.90
C TYR A 153 7.01 0.58 4.20
N ALA A 154 7.90 1.47 4.60
CA ALA A 154 7.67 2.33 5.75
C ALA A 154 6.67 3.44 5.40
N LYS A 155 5.59 3.56 6.18
CA LYS A 155 4.68 4.70 6.15
C LYS A 155 5.14 5.75 7.14
N TRP A 156 5.14 7.00 6.71
CA TRP A 156 5.52 8.14 7.54
C TRP A 156 4.37 9.13 7.69
N THR A 157 4.26 9.69 8.87
CA THR A 157 3.41 10.85 9.15
C THR A 157 4.28 11.96 9.77
N VAL A 158 3.74 13.17 9.82
CA VAL A 158 4.44 14.33 10.38
C VAL A 158 3.49 15.03 11.33
N ALA A 159 3.88 15.18 12.59
CA ALA A 159 3.12 16.01 13.51
C ALA A 159 3.12 17.47 13.02
N ALA A 160 2.02 18.19 13.19
CA ALA A 160 1.83 19.54 12.66
C ALA A 160 2.93 20.53 13.10
N GLU A 161 3.49 20.36 14.30
CA GLU A 161 4.62 21.15 14.81
C GLU A 161 5.94 20.92 14.09
N ASN A 162 6.11 19.75 13.47
CA ASN A 162 7.33 19.36 12.76
C ASN A 162 7.22 19.56 11.23
N ALA A 163 6.03 19.88 10.71
CA ALA A 163 5.74 19.88 9.27
C ALA A 163 6.66 20.82 8.47
N VAL A 164 6.96 22.00 9.00
CA VAL A 164 7.88 22.96 8.36
C VAL A 164 9.30 22.38 8.23
N ASN A 165 9.83 21.80 9.31
CA ASN A 165 11.15 21.21 9.32
C ASN A 165 11.23 19.98 8.41
N ALA A 166 10.18 19.15 8.42
CA ALA A 166 10.08 18.00 7.54
C ALA A 166 10.15 18.43 6.06
N ILE A 167 9.35 19.43 5.65
CA ILE A 167 9.32 19.94 4.26
C ILE A 167 10.68 20.53 3.88
N ASN A 168 11.30 21.33 4.75
CA ASN A 168 12.61 21.92 4.49
C ASN A 168 13.75 20.89 4.39
N SER A 169 13.58 19.71 4.96
CA SER A 169 14.55 18.60 4.90
C SER A 169 14.42 17.73 3.65
N LEU A 170 13.40 17.93 2.81
CA LEU A 170 13.15 17.09 1.64
C LEU A 170 14.24 17.30 0.58
N PRO A 171 14.78 16.22 -0.01
CA PRO A 171 15.63 16.31 -1.18
C PRO A 171 14.82 16.65 -2.44
N THR A 172 15.50 16.89 -3.56
CA THR A 172 14.86 17.04 -4.87
C THR A 172 13.96 15.84 -5.20
N GLY A 173 12.80 16.09 -5.81
CA GLY A 173 11.86 15.06 -6.24
C GLY A 173 10.44 15.26 -5.68
N GLU A 174 9.56 14.33 -5.98
CA GLU A 174 8.16 14.34 -5.50
C GLU A 174 8.05 13.59 -4.16
N HIS A 175 7.41 14.22 -3.18
CA HIS A 175 7.26 13.70 -1.82
C HIS A 175 5.81 13.84 -1.32
N LYS A 176 5.26 12.74 -0.79
CA LYS A 176 3.98 12.77 -0.07
C LYS A 176 4.24 13.00 1.42
N ILE A 177 3.65 14.06 1.97
CA ILE A 177 3.74 14.45 3.37
C ILE A 177 2.37 14.40 3.99
N ALA A 178 2.12 13.40 4.83
CA ALA A 178 0.89 13.26 5.59
C ALA A 178 1.06 13.91 6.97
N VAL A 179 0.36 15.00 7.20
CA VAL A 179 0.41 15.76 8.46
C VAL A 179 -0.71 15.33 9.39
N THR A 180 -0.42 15.28 10.70
CA THR A 180 -1.37 14.87 11.72
C THR A 180 -1.39 15.86 12.87
N GLY A 181 -2.49 15.84 13.65
CA GLY A 181 -2.66 16.67 14.85
C GLY A 181 -3.27 18.04 14.59
N GLN A 182 -3.18 18.93 15.57
CA GLN A 182 -3.80 20.26 15.50
C GLN A 182 -3.01 21.19 14.60
N MET A 183 -3.65 21.65 13.53
CA MET A 183 -3.08 22.58 12.56
C MET A 183 -3.71 23.97 12.77
N THR A 184 -2.95 24.88 13.40
CA THR A 184 -3.35 26.30 13.51
C THR A 184 -3.01 27.06 12.25
N LYS A 185 -3.58 28.27 12.12
CA LYS A 185 -3.26 29.19 10.99
C LYS A 185 -1.76 29.45 10.88
N GLU A 186 -1.07 29.69 11.99
CA GLU A 186 0.37 29.97 12.01
C GLU A 186 1.17 28.78 11.47
N LYS A 187 0.83 27.56 11.92
CA LYS A 187 1.47 26.32 11.44
C LYS A 187 1.19 26.11 9.94
N LEU A 188 -0.06 26.28 9.49
CA LEU A 188 -0.42 26.11 8.09
C LEU A 188 0.27 27.16 7.19
N ASN A 189 0.33 28.42 7.62
CA ASN A 189 1.07 29.44 6.89
C ASN A 189 2.58 29.14 6.85
N GLY A 190 3.15 28.58 7.92
CA GLY A 190 4.53 28.09 7.93
C GLY A 190 4.75 26.96 6.91
N VAL A 191 3.83 25.99 6.86
CA VAL A 191 3.86 24.90 5.86
C VAL A 191 3.76 25.46 4.43
N ILE A 192 2.84 26.37 4.17
CA ILE A 192 2.71 27.02 2.86
C ILE A 192 4.00 27.76 2.48
N ALA A 193 4.58 28.51 3.41
CA ALA A 193 5.83 29.22 3.19
C ALA A 193 7.00 28.26 2.90
N ALA A 194 7.09 27.16 3.65
CA ALA A 194 8.10 26.12 3.44
C ALA A 194 7.97 25.46 2.04
N ILE A 195 6.75 25.16 1.59
CA ILE A 195 6.54 24.60 0.25
C ILE A 195 6.90 25.63 -0.83
N LYS A 196 6.42 26.86 -0.71
CA LYS A 196 6.72 27.94 -1.69
C LYS A 196 8.20 28.27 -1.74
N GLY A 197 8.85 28.35 -0.59
CA GLY A 197 10.27 28.73 -0.45
C GLY A 197 11.24 27.57 -0.67
N ASN A 198 10.78 26.35 -0.95
CA ASN A 198 11.68 25.21 -1.12
C ASN A 198 12.54 25.38 -2.37
N SER A 199 13.82 25.64 -2.17
CA SER A 199 14.82 25.81 -3.22
C SER A 199 15.53 24.50 -3.60
N ASN A 200 15.30 23.41 -2.88
CA ASN A 200 15.96 22.12 -3.11
C ASN A 200 15.33 21.34 -4.28
N GLY A 201 14.28 21.89 -4.91
CA GLY A 201 13.57 21.23 -6.00
C GLY A 201 12.58 20.14 -5.54
N ALA A 202 12.25 20.10 -4.26
CA ALA A 202 11.22 19.19 -3.74
C ALA A 202 9.83 19.65 -4.21
N LYS A 203 9.03 18.71 -4.70
CA LYS A 203 7.62 18.86 -5.03
C LYS A 203 6.79 18.12 -3.99
N VAL A 204 5.79 18.77 -3.43
CA VAL A 204 5.06 18.28 -2.26
C VAL A 204 3.63 17.91 -2.61
N TYR A 205 3.27 16.66 -2.35
CA TYR A 205 1.89 16.24 -2.18
C TYR A 205 1.55 16.36 -0.68
N LEU A 206 0.75 17.35 -0.31
CA LEU A 206 0.41 17.65 1.08
C LEU A 206 -0.90 16.97 1.47
N ASP A 207 -0.83 16.00 2.36
CA ASP A 207 -2.00 15.33 2.91
C ASP A 207 -2.30 15.87 4.31
N LEU A 208 -3.37 16.66 4.41
CA LEU A 208 -3.87 17.24 5.66
C LEU A 208 -5.04 16.43 6.25
N GLY A 209 -5.39 15.28 5.66
CA GLY A 209 -6.54 14.48 6.08
C GLY A 209 -6.50 14.01 7.53
N GLY A 210 -5.29 13.89 8.12
CA GLY A 210 -5.09 13.55 9.54
C GLY A 210 -5.04 14.75 10.49
N THR A 211 -5.31 15.98 10.00
CA THR A 211 -5.26 17.20 10.83
C THR A 211 -6.63 17.64 11.29
N ALA A 212 -6.68 18.27 12.45
CA ALA A 212 -7.80 19.09 12.90
C ALA A 212 -7.47 20.57 12.62
N ILE A 213 -8.28 21.23 11.80
CA ILE A 213 -8.10 22.64 11.42
C ILE A 213 -9.36 23.40 11.83
N ASP A 214 -9.17 24.54 12.50
CA ASP A 214 -10.28 25.45 12.81
C ASP A 214 -10.79 26.09 11.51
N PHE A 215 -12.11 26.24 11.42
CA PHE A 215 -12.80 26.82 10.27
C PHE A 215 -12.26 28.22 9.89
N TYR A 216 -12.08 29.11 10.85
CA TYR A 216 -11.60 30.47 10.60
C TYR A 216 -10.12 30.51 10.22
N ASP A 217 -9.32 29.58 10.75
CA ASP A 217 -7.91 29.45 10.40
C ASP A 217 -7.75 28.99 8.96
N TRP A 218 -8.55 27.99 8.53
CA TRP A 218 -8.58 27.52 7.16
C TRP A 218 -8.88 28.63 6.16
N GLN A 219 -9.93 29.40 6.39
CA GLN A 219 -10.37 30.47 5.48
C GLN A 219 -9.36 31.62 5.28
N ARG A 220 -8.35 31.72 6.12
CA ARG A 220 -7.34 32.78 6.06
C ARG A 220 -6.01 32.35 5.45
N CYS A 221 -5.89 31.10 4.99
CA CYS A 221 -4.68 30.56 4.40
C CYS A 221 -4.74 30.57 2.87
N LYS A 222 -3.61 30.78 2.19
CA LYS A 222 -3.54 30.84 0.72
C LYS A 222 -2.33 30.12 0.17
N PHE A 223 -2.56 29.09 -0.62
CA PHE A 223 -1.55 28.39 -1.42
C PHE A 223 -1.31 29.04 -2.79
N ALA A 224 -2.09 30.06 -3.18
CA ALA A 224 -2.01 30.67 -4.51
C ALA A 224 -0.58 30.82 -5.05
N ASP A 225 -0.37 30.53 -6.33
CA ASP A 225 0.94 30.53 -7.01
C ASP A 225 1.99 29.57 -6.40
N CYS A 226 1.57 28.50 -5.71
CA CYS A 226 2.48 27.55 -5.10
C CYS A 226 2.96 26.51 -6.13
N GLU A 227 4.07 26.79 -6.82
CA GLU A 227 4.61 25.91 -7.87
C GLU A 227 5.20 24.59 -7.36
N ASN A 228 5.52 24.49 -6.06
CA ASN A 228 6.05 23.27 -5.46
C ASN A 228 4.95 22.37 -4.89
N LEU A 229 3.69 22.78 -4.91
CA LEU A 229 2.55 21.95 -4.52
C LEU A 229 2.06 21.13 -5.73
N ILE A 230 2.14 19.82 -5.65
CA ILE A 230 1.70 18.89 -6.72
C ILE A 230 0.43 18.12 -6.37
N GLY A 231 0.02 18.11 -5.13
CA GLY A 231 -1.23 17.50 -4.70
C GLY A 231 -1.63 17.96 -3.32
N ILE A 232 -2.93 17.89 -3.01
CA ILE A 232 -3.43 18.20 -1.68
C ILE A 232 -4.63 17.33 -1.31
N VAL A 233 -4.64 16.87 -0.05
CA VAL A 233 -5.85 16.38 0.61
C VAL A 233 -6.34 17.45 1.56
N ILE A 234 -7.51 18.00 1.29
CA ILE A 234 -8.19 18.99 2.13
C ILE A 234 -8.93 18.24 3.24
N PRO A 235 -8.66 18.53 4.53
CA PRO A 235 -9.23 17.79 5.64
C PRO A 235 -10.74 18.01 5.78
N ALA A 236 -11.38 17.14 6.56
CA ALA A 236 -12.72 17.40 7.03
C ALA A 236 -12.68 18.60 7.98
N ILE A 237 -13.43 19.65 7.65
CA ILE A 237 -13.50 20.89 8.44
C ILE A 237 -14.90 20.95 9.05
N GLU A 238 -14.99 21.19 10.36
CA GLU A 238 -16.27 21.35 11.04
C GLU A 238 -16.71 22.82 11.00
N SER A 239 -17.97 23.06 10.60
CA SER A 239 -18.55 24.39 10.73
C SER A 239 -18.85 24.72 12.19
N PRO A 240 -18.45 25.91 12.68
CA PRO A 240 -18.74 26.33 14.04
C PRO A 240 -20.22 26.70 14.25
N ASP A 241 -20.94 27.02 13.17
CA ASP A 241 -22.36 27.40 13.22
C ASP A 241 -23.23 26.30 12.61
N LYS A 242 -23.94 25.56 13.48
CA LYS A 242 -24.88 24.52 13.04
C LYS A 242 -26.09 25.04 12.27
N ASN A 243 -26.40 26.34 12.37
CA ASN A 243 -27.51 26.97 11.63
C ASN A 243 -27.05 27.50 10.27
N ASN A 244 -25.74 27.70 10.07
CA ASN A 244 -25.14 28.08 8.80
C ASN A 244 -23.89 27.21 8.56
N PRO A 245 -24.07 25.93 8.17
CA PRO A 245 -22.98 24.94 8.11
C PRO A 245 -22.05 25.14 6.92
N ILE A 246 -22.06 26.31 6.24
CA ILE A 246 -21.31 26.51 5.00
C ILE A 246 -19.80 26.64 5.28
N ILE A 247 -19.01 25.79 4.64
CA ILE A 247 -17.56 25.79 4.65
C ILE A 247 -17.08 26.26 3.28
N LEU A 248 -16.44 27.41 3.22
CA LEU A 248 -15.84 27.90 1.99
C LEU A 248 -14.44 27.30 1.80
N ILE A 249 -14.16 26.78 0.60
CA ILE A 249 -12.78 26.75 0.13
C ILE A 249 -12.59 28.11 -0.53
N PRO A 250 -11.82 29.03 0.10
CA PRO A 250 -11.91 30.46 -0.21
C PRO A 250 -11.44 30.81 -1.61
N ASP A 251 -11.86 31.97 -2.10
CA ASP A 251 -11.32 32.59 -3.31
C ASP A 251 -9.81 32.69 -3.25
N LEU A 252 -9.15 32.40 -4.38
CA LEU A 252 -7.71 32.53 -4.56
C LEU A 252 -6.87 31.58 -3.68
N MET A 253 -7.49 30.61 -2.99
CA MET A 253 -6.74 29.72 -2.11
C MET A 253 -5.70 28.88 -2.89
N PHE A 254 -6.06 28.37 -4.06
CA PHE A 254 -5.21 27.56 -4.91
C PHE A 254 -5.02 28.17 -6.32
N GLU A 255 -5.47 29.39 -6.55
CA GLU A 255 -5.32 30.07 -7.86
C GLU A 255 -3.86 30.07 -8.30
N GLY A 256 -3.59 29.72 -9.57
CA GLY A 256 -2.24 29.75 -10.13
C GLY A 256 -1.29 28.67 -9.64
N CYS A 257 -1.76 27.65 -8.91
CA CYS A 257 -0.93 26.49 -8.54
C CYS A 257 -0.69 25.61 -9.78
N LYS A 258 0.17 26.05 -10.70
CA LYS A 258 0.35 25.47 -12.04
C LYS A 258 0.78 24.01 -12.07
N ASN A 259 1.48 23.52 -11.04
CA ASN A 259 1.95 22.14 -10.94
C ASN A 259 1.04 21.25 -10.06
N LEU A 260 -0.07 21.79 -9.54
CA LEU A 260 -1.05 21.01 -8.77
C LEU A 260 -1.76 20.03 -9.71
N LYS A 261 -1.57 18.72 -9.47
CA LYS A 261 -2.12 17.62 -10.28
C LYS A 261 -3.35 16.99 -9.64
N THR A 262 -3.40 16.92 -8.31
CA THR A 262 -4.39 16.15 -7.57
C THR A 262 -4.97 16.95 -6.41
N VAL A 263 -6.30 16.95 -6.32
CA VAL A 263 -7.04 17.53 -5.19
C VAL A 263 -8.04 16.51 -4.67
N ILE A 264 -7.99 16.20 -3.39
CA ILE A 264 -8.97 15.35 -2.70
C ILE A 264 -9.58 16.17 -1.59
N ILE A 265 -10.92 16.28 -1.56
CA ILE A 265 -11.66 17.01 -0.53
C ILE A 265 -12.40 15.96 0.30
N LEU A 266 -12.08 15.89 1.60
CA LEU A 266 -12.74 14.95 2.51
C LEU A 266 -14.13 15.45 2.90
N ASN A 267 -15.04 14.50 3.19
CA ASN A 267 -16.36 14.81 3.72
C ASN A 267 -16.26 15.60 5.02
N SER A 268 -17.14 16.56 5.18
CA SER A 268 -17.28 17.41 6.36
C SER A 268 -18.70 17.28 6.95
N SER A 269 -18.87 17.68 8.20
CA SER A 269 -20.20 17.84 8.81
C SER A 269 -20.94 19.08 8.27
N GLY A 270 -20.23 19.99 7.63
CA GLY A 270 -20.78 21.20 6.99
C GLY A 270 -20.88 21.07 5.47
N GLU A 271 -21.44 22.08 4.85
CA GLU A 271 -21.68 22.17 3.42
C GLU A 271 -20.54 22.92 2.72
N TYR A 272 -19.83 22.25 1.81
CA TYR A 272 -18.74 22.89 1.05
C TYR A 272 -19.25 23.74 -0.12
N LYS A 273 -18.59 24.91 -0.28
CA LYS A 273 -18.60 25.69 -1.52
C LYS A 273 -17.18 25.78 -2.09
N ILE A 274 -16.99 25.47 -3.36
CA ILE A 274 -15.69 25.51 -4.06
C ILE A 274 -15.63 26.73 -4.96
N ILE A 275 -14.55 27.55 -4.82
CA ILE A 275 -14.39 28.81 -5.55
C ILE A 275 -12.98 28.98 -6.19
N THR A 276 -12.05 27.94 -6.20
CA THR A 276 -10.66 28.36 -6.06
C THR A 276 -9.56 27.61 -6.80
N PHE A 277 -9.84 26.83 -7.82
CA PHE A 277 -8.78 26.13 -8.58
C PHE A 277 -8.46 26.78 -9.92
N LYS A 278 -8.83 28.04 -10.07
CA LYS A 278 -8.56 28.79 -11.30
C LYS A 278 -7.08 28.80 -11.65
N ASP A 279 -6.76 28.61 -12.94
CA ASP A 279 -5.41 28.59 -13.49
C ASP A 279 -4.47 27.48 -12.92
N CYS A 280 -5.03 26.41 -12.34
CA CYS A 280 -4.29 25.19 -12.01
C CYS A 280 -4.10 24.34 -13.28
N THR A 281 -3.19 24.74 -14.15
CA THR A 281 -3.08 24.22 -15.52
C THR A 281 -2.75 22.74 -15.61
N SER A 282 -2.06 22.16 -14.60
CA SER A 282 -1.71 20.73 -14.51
C SER A 282 -2.71 19.89 -13.72
N LEU A 283 -3.85 20.47 -13.29
CA LEU A 283 -4.83 19.75 -12.49
C LEU A 283 -5.50 18.66 -13.34
N GLU A 284 -5.32 17.41 -12.97
CA GLU A 284 -5.80 16.20 -13.67
C GLU A 284 -6.89 15.47 -12.90
N TYR A 285 -6.81 15.46 -11.57
CA TYR A 285 -7.71 14.70 -10.70
C TYR A 285 -8.27 15.55 -9.58
N VAL A 286 -9.61 15.58 -9.49
CA VAL A 286 -10.34 16.22 -8.39
C VAL A 286 -11.36 15.25 -7.84
N GLU A 287 -11.28 14.98 -6.53
CA GLU A 287 -12.26 14.19 -5.81
C GLU A 287 -13.09 15.09 -4.91
N ILE A 288 -14.41 15.06 -5.09
CA ILE A 288 -15.38 15.93 -4.41
C ILE A 288 -16.30 15.08 -3.51
N PRO A 289 -16.47 15.46 -2.23
CA PRO A 289 -17.30 14.75 -1.28
C PRO A 289 -18.79 15.00 -1.47
N THR A 290 -19.62 14.19 -0.82
CA THR A 290 -21.09 14.37 -0.83
C THR A 290 -21.57 15.59 -0.06
N SER A 291 -20.72 16.19 0.75
CA SER A 291 -21.01 17.46 1.47
C SER A 291 -20.88 18.71 0.61
N ILE A 292 -20.53 18.60 -0.68
CA ILE A 292 -20.53 19.72 -1.60
C ILE A 292 -21.97 20.18 -1.91
N VAL A 293 -22.23 21.48 -1.82
CA VAL A 293 -23.54 22.08 -2.15
C VAL A 293 -23.47 23.11 -3.26
N CYS A 294 -22.30 23.71 -3.48
CA CYS A 294 -22.12 24.70 -4.52
C CYS A 294 -20.70 24.66 -5.10
N ILE A 295 -20.59 24.85 -6.41
CA ILE A 295 -19.33 25.06 -7.13
C ILE A 295 -19.47 26.35 -7.92
N HIS A 296 -18.55 27.30 -7.69
CA HIS A 296 -18.53 28.55 -8.43
C HIS A 296 -18.24 28.29 -9.92
N GLY A 297 -18.86 29.08 -10.80
CA GLY A 297 -18.75 28.83 -12.23
C GLY A 297 -17.32 28.79 -12.77
N ASP A 298 -16.47 29.69 -12.29
CA ASP A 298 -15.07 29.82 -12.71
C ASP A 298 -14.07 29.01 -11.84
N ALA A 299 -14.57 28.21 -10.91
CA ALA A 299 -13.73 27.46 -9.96
C ALA A 299 -12.60 26.63 -10.62
N PHE A 300 -12.80 26.19 -11.85
CA PHE A 300 -11.85 25.38 -12.63
C PHE A 300 -11.41 26.08 -13.94
N ASP A 301 -11.69 27.35 -14.11
CA ASP A 301 -11.23 28.09 -15.30
C ASP A 301 -9.71 28.07 -15.39
N GLY A 302 -9.15 27.84 -16.58
CA GLY A 302 -7.72 27.67 -16.78
C GLY A 302 -7.17 26.28 -16.40
N CYS A 303 -7.95 25.38 -15.80
CA CYS A 303 -7.56 23.99 -15.54
C CYS A 303 -7.56 23.16 -16.83
N THR A 304 -6.57 23.38 -17.70
CA THR A 304 -6.57 22.83 -19.07
C THR A 304 -6.44 21.31 -19.11
N ALA A 305 -5.76 20.71 -18.14
CA ALA A 305 -5.57 19.25 -18.04
C ALA A 305 -6.77 18.51 -17.43
N LEU A 306 -7.69 19.22 -16.73
CA LEU A 306 -8.81 18.58 -16.06
C LEU A 306 -9.91 18.22 -17.06
N GLU A 307 -10.27 16.94 -17.14
CA GLU A 307 -11.33 16.42 -17.99
C GLU A 307 -12.47 15.79 -17.19
N THR A 308 -12.18 15.24 -16.02
CA THR A 308 -13.14 14.53 -15.20
C THR A 308 -13.00 14.89 -13.73
N ILE A 309 -14.14 15.03 -13.05
CA ILE A 309 -14.27 15.14 -11.60
C ILE A 309 -14.80 13.81 -11.06
N THR A 310 -14.24 13.31 -9.97
CA THR A 310 -14.80 12.19 -9.21
C THR A 310 -15.68 12.73 -8.08
N TYR A 311 -16.96 12.40 -8.10
CA TYR A 311 -17.91 12.77 -7.06
C TYR A 311 -18.28 11.54 -6.22
N LYS A 312 -18.09 11.61 -4.91
CA LYS A 312 -18.36 10.52 -3.95
C LYS A 312 -19.84 10.38 -3.59
N GLY A 313 -20.71 10.62 -4.53
CA GLY A 313 -22.15 10.46 -4.39
C GLY A 313 -22.80 9.99 -5.69
N THR A 314 -24.12 9.91 -5.68
CA THR A 314 -24.90 9.46 -6.85
C THR A 314 -25.12 10.60 -7.84
N VAL A 315 -25.46 10.25 -9.09
CA VAL A 315 -25.85 11.20 -10.14
C VAL A 315 -27.01 12.10 -9.68
N GLU A 316 -27.98 11.55 -8.94
CA GLU A 316 -29.13 12.32 -8.44
C GLU A 316 -28.72 13.38 -7.42
N LYS A 317 -27.74 13.08 -6.56
CA LYS A 317 -27.16 14.05 -5.62
C LYS A 317 -26.34 15.11 -6.34
N TRP A 318 -25.54 14.71 -7.33
CA TRP A 318 -24.78 15.65 -8.15
C TRP A 318 -25.69 16.71 -8.77
N LYS A 319 -26.83 16.32 -9.33
CA LYS A 319 -27.82 17.22 -9.93
C LYS A 319 -28.47 18.20 -8.95
N GLN A 320 -28.25 18.05 -7.64
CA GLN A 320 -28.70 18.98 -6.61
C GLN A 320 -27.63 20.00 -6.21
N VAL A 321 -26.38 19.82 -6.64
CA VAL A 321 -25.30 20.77 -6.40
C VAL A 321 -25.57 22.05 -7.21
N LYS A 322 -25.45 23.19 -6.57
CA LYS A 322 -25.72 24.49 -7.16
C LYS A 322 -24.50 25.08 -7.84
N THR A 323 -24.72 26.00 -8.75
CA THR A 323 -23.70 26.82 -9.37
C THR A 323 -24.25 28.21 -9.69
N ASP A 324 -23.41 29.22 -9.56
CA ASP A 324 -23.80 30.65 -9.77
C ASP A 324 -23.47 31.17 -11.18
N PHE A 325 -23.11 30.31 -12.11
CA PHE A 325 -22.76 30.76 -13.45
C PHE A 325 -23.97 31.03 -14.34
N LYS A 326 -23.80 32.03 -15.20
CA LYS A 326 -24.78 32.45 -16.19
C LYS A 326 -24.39 32.08 -17.64
N ASP A 327 -23.17 31.62 -17.86
CA ASP A 327 -22.58 31.43 -19.19
C ASP A 327 -22.00 30.01 -19.33
N SER A 328 -22.19 29.38 -20.50
CA SER A 328 -21.72 28.05 -20.82
C SER A 328 -20.22 27.92 -21.14
N LYS A 329 -19.50 29.07 -21.12
CA LYS A 329 -18.07 29.13 -21.46
C LYS A 329 -17.12 28.61 -20.36
N TYR A 330 -17.62 28.49 -19.14
CA TYR A 330 -16.80 28.07 -18.01
C TYR A 330 -16.34 26.61 -18.13
N LYS A 331 -15.10 26.32 -17.70
CA LYS A 331 -14.49 24.99 -17.75
C LYS A 331 -15.34 23.93 -17.06
N LEU A 332 -15.97 24.25 -15.92
CA LEU A 332 -16.85 23.36 -15.18
C LEU A 332 -17.91 22.68 -16.06
N MET A 333 -18.48 23.44 -17.01
CA MET A 333 -19.54 22.95 -17.90
C MET A 333 -19.07 21.86 -18.85
N SER A 334 -17.79 21.84 -19.21
CA SER A 334 -17.20 20.85 -20.12
C SER A 334 -16.71 19.59 -19.42
N LEU A 335 -16.75 19.54 -18.08
CA LEU A 335 -16.21 18.43 -17.33
C LEU A 335 -17.19 17.25 -17.29
N ASN A 336 -16.63 16.04 -17.43
CA ASN A 336 -17.29 14.80 -17.07
C ASN A 336 -17.26 14.62 -15.56
N VAL A 337 -18.31 14.01 -15.00
CA VAL A 337 -18.38 13.73 -13.56
C VAL A 337 -18.65 12.26 -13.35
N GLN A 338 -17.66 11.58 -12.77
CA GLN A 338 -17.78 10.18 -12.38
C GLN A 338 -18.44 10.12 -11.00
N CYS A 339 -19.63 9.54 -10.92
CA CYS A 339 -20.39 9.29 -9.69
C CYS A 339 -20.33 7.80 -9.31
N GLU A 340 -20.77 7.46 -8.09
CA GLU A 340 -20.85 6.06 -7.62
C GLU A 340 -21.71 5.15 -8.49
N ASN A 341 -22.81 5.68 -9.05
CA ASN A 341 -23.81 4.93 -9.82
C ASN A 341 -23.88 5.31 -11.30
N GLY A 342 -22.91 6.03 -11.84
CA GLY A 342 -22.87 6.44 -13.24
C GLY A 342 -22.09 7.72 -13.51
N THR A 343 -22.35 8.34 -14.64
CA THR A 343 -21.71 9.58 -15.07
C THR A 343 -22.72 10.71 -15.20
N ALA A 344 -22.26 11.91 -14.90
CA ALA A 344 -22.96 13.18 -15.05
C ALA A 344 -22.07 14.19 -15.77
N SER A 345 -22.48 15.42 -15.88
CA SER A 345 -21.68 16.54 -16.43
C SER A 345 -21.82 17.78 -15.57
N GLY A 346 -20.95 18.75 -15.79
CA GLY A 346 -21.08 20.08 -15.18
C GLY A 346 -22.37 20.80 -15.58
N PHE A 347 -22.97 20.46 -16.73
CA PHE A 347 -24.26 20.99 -17.17
C PHE A 347 -25.45 20.53 -16.32
N ASP A 348 -25.31 19.43 -15.59
CA ASP A 348 -26.40 18.85 -14.78
C ASP A 348 -26.63 19.61 -13.45
N LEU A 349 -25.79 20.60 -13.12
CA LEU A 349 -25.90 21.40 -11.89
C LEU A 349 -27.11 22.34 -11.90
N ILE A 350 -27.65 22.62 -10.71
CA ILE A 350 -28.71 23.63 -10.53
C ILE A 350 -28.10 25.04 -10.69
N LYS A 351 -28.65 25.84 -11.58
CA LYS A 351 -28.27 27.24 -11.77
C LYS A 351 -29.00 28.10 -10.75
N GLU A 352 -28.27 28.91 -9.99
CA GLU A 352 -28.83 29.97 -9.11
C GLU A 352 -29.18 31.22 -9.88
#